data_0280390601eec751836ad0e911b87078
#
_entry.id   0280390601eec751836ad0e911b87078
#
_cell.length_a   1.000
_cell.length_b   1.000
_cell.length_c   1.000
_cell.angle_alpha   90.00
_cell.angle_beta   90.00
_cell.angle_gamma   90.00
#
_symmetry.space_group_name_H-M   'P 1'
#
loop_
_entity.id
_entity.type
_entity.pdbx_description
1 polymer ?
#
loop_
_entity_poly.entity_id
_entity_poly.type
_entity_poly.pdbx_seq_one_letter_code
_entity_poly.pdbx_strand_id
1 'polypeptide(L)'
;MYELDKAATLLINGWSGHSSLIDNIVVWCANDLLFLMIALVLMRWWKFLNYLPIRHTALVAGLSFILALAANMVIGLLVHRMRPNDAGLTHALIAHSPDWSFPSDHSAASFAIASALWFQHRKKLAVALVVAAVALGASRVFVGVHYVSDVLGGAIVGLTAAYGVSKSFKENNNLSRRLVRLF
;
A
#
# COMPACT_ATOMS: atom_id res chain seq x y z
N MET A 1 22.29 -8.86 6.49
CA MET A 1 20.92 -8.33 6.31
C MET A 1 20.15 -9.08 5.21
N TYR A 2 20.75 -9.33 4.04
CA TYR A 2 20.12 -10.09 2.93
C TYR A 2 19.70 -11.52 3.34
N GLU A 3 20.55 -12.27 4.05
CA GLU A 3 20.22 -13.65 4.47
C GLU A 3 19.05 -13.72 5.46
N LEU A 4 18.89 -12.75 6.36
CA LEU A 4 17.74 -12.67 7.27
C LEU A 4 16.45 -12.36 6.51
N ASP A 5 16.51 -11.43 5.55
CA ASP A 5 15.35 -11.07 4.70
C ASP A 5 14.92 -12.27 3.86
N LYS A 6 15.89 -12.96 3.24
CA LYS A 6 15.65 -14.20 2.50
C LYS A 6 15.04 -15.28 3.37
N ALA A 7 15.61 -15.53 4.56
CA ALA A 7 15.09 -16.55 5.49
C ALA A 7 13.65 -16.24 5.93
N ALA A 8 13.35 -14.98 6.29
CA ALA A 8 12.00 -14.57 6.66
C ALA A 8 11.01 -14.70 5.49
N THR A 9 11.45 -14.36 4.28
CA THR A 9 10.64 -14.50 3.06
C THR A 9 10.32 -15.97 2.78
N LEU A 10 11.34 -16.84 2.84
CA LEU A 10 11.16 -18.28 2.62
C LEU A 10 10.27 -18.93 3.70
N LEU A 11 10.40 -18.50 4.95
CA LEU A 11 9.54 -18.98 6.04
C LEU A 11 8.06 -18.69 5.77
N ILE A 12 7.75 -17.48 5.31
CA ILE A 12 6.37 -17.07 5.02
C ILE A 12 5.86 -17.76 3.73
N ASN A 13 6.64 -17.73 2.65
CA ASN A 13 6.26 -18.37 1.38
C ASN A 13 6.18 -19.90 1.51
N GLY A 14 6.95 -20.51 2.39
CA GLY A 14 6.93 -21.96 2.64
C GLY A 14 5.56 -22.50 3.07
N TRP A 15 4.64 -21.65 3.52
CA TRP A 15 3.25 -22.03 3.82
C TRP A 15 2.33 -22.04 2.59
N SER A 16 2.78 -21.48 1.47
CA SER A 16 2.01 -21.48 0.22
C SER A 16 1.97 -22.90 -0.41
N GLY A 17 0.86 -23.22 -1.05
CA GLY A 17 0.66 -24.52 -1.70
C GLY A 17 0.21 -25.67 -0.77
N HIS A 18 0.06 -25.44 0.54
CA HIS A 18 -0.36 -26.47 1.49
C HIS A 18 -1.88 -26.56 1.65
N SER A 19 -2.62 -25.50 1.34
CA SER A 19 -4.08 -25.47 1.46
C SER A 19 -4.67 -24.54 0.41
N SER A 20 -5.42 -25.08 -0.51
CA SER A 20 -6.10 -24.31 -1.56
C SER A 20 -7.03 -23.24 -1.02
N LEU A 21 -7.67 -23.46 0.13
CA LEU A 21 -8.51 -22.45 0.77
C LEU A 21 -7.69 -21.26 1.26
N ILE A 22 -6.58 -21.51 1.94
CA ILE A 22 -5.68 -20.44 2.43
C ILE A 22 -5.06 -19.71 1.25
N ASP A 23 -4.55 -20.44 0.26
CA ASP A 23 -3.95 -19.86 -0.93
C ASP A 23 -4.93 -18.92 -1.65
N ASN A 24 -6.17 -19.36 -1.87
CA ASN A 24 -7.19 -18.53 -2.52
C ASN A 24 -7.52 -17.26 -1.73
N ILE A 25 -7.64 -17.33 -0.40
CA ILE A 25 -7.87 -16.17 0.46
C ILE A 25 -6.69 -15.20 0.37
N VAL A 26 -5.46 -15.71 0.44
CA VAL A 26 -4.26 -14.87 0.42
C VAL A 26 -4.03 -14.28 -0.97
N VAL A 27 -4.27 -15.03 -2.03
CA VAL A 27 -4.24 -14.53 -3.43
C VAL A 27 -5.26 -13.42 -3.63
N TRP A 28 -6.49 -13.59 -3.11
CA TRP A 28 -7.49 -12.54 -3.13
C TRP A 28 -7.02 -11.28 -2.37
N CYS A 29 -6.45 -11.45 -1.18
CA CYS A 29 -5.87 -10.33 -0.44
C CYS A 29 -4.75 -9.63 -1.23
N ALA A 30 -3.88 -10.39 -1.89
CA ALA A 30 -2.76 -9.86 -2.66
C ALA A 30 -3.19 -9.06 -3.89
N ASN A 31 -4.30 -9.42 -4.53
CA ASN A 31 -4.78 -8.81 -5.77
C ASN A 31 -5.83 -7.72 -5.54
N ASP A 32 -6.78 -7.95 -4.63
CA ASP A 32 -8.05 -7.20 -4.61
C ASP A 32 -8.17 -6.25 -3.41
N LEU A 33 -7.44 -6.50 -2.30
CA LEU A 33 -7.62 -5.74 -1.07
C LEU A 33 -7.26 -4.24 -1.24
N LEU A 34 -6.26 -3.91 -2.08
CA LEU A 34 -5.94 -2.52 -2.39
C LEU A 34 -7.10 -1.81 -3.09
N PHE A 35 -7.75 -2.48 -4.05
CA PHE A 35 -8.91 -1.91 -4.75
C PHE A 35 -10.08 -1.66 -3.80
N LEU A 36 -10.30 -2.55 -2.82
CA LEU A 36 -11.31 -2.32 -1.78
C LEU A 36 -10.98 -1.10 -0.91
N MET A 37 -9.71 -0.90 -0.54
CA MET A 37 -9.29 0.27 0.22
C MET A 37 -9.52 1.57 -0.57
N ILE A 38 -9.19 1.57 -1.87
CA ILE A 38 -9.45 2.71 -2.76
C ILE A 38 -10.96 2.95 -2.89
N ALA A 39 -11.74 1.90 -3.17
CA ALA A 39 -13.20 1.99 -3.30
C ALA A 39 -13.85 2.55 -2.03
N LEU A 40 -13.40 2.14 -0.85
CA LEU A 40 -13.89 2.66 0.43
C LEU A 40 -13.66 4.18 0.56
N VAL A 41 -12.48 4.68 0.17
CA VAL A 41 -12.17 6.12 0.19
C VAL A 41 -13.03 6.87 -0.80
N LEU A 42 -13.21 6.34 -2.03
CA LEU A 42 -14.06 6.94 -3.07
C LEU A 42 -15.54 6.93 -2.68
N MET A 43 -16.05 5.85 -2.11
CA MET A 43 -17.42 5.78 -1.61
C MET A 43 -17.68 6.81 -0.52
N ARG A 44 -16.71 7.04 0.37
CA ARG A 44 -16.85 8.08 1.40
C ARG A 44 -16.82 9.48 0.79
N TRP A 45 -15.99 9.73 -0.21
CA TRP A 45 -16.03 10.98 -0.96
C TRP A 45 -17.43 11.22 -1.53
N TRP A 46 -18.00 10.25 -2.21
CA TRP A 46 -19.30 10.36 -2.90
C TRP A 46 -20.47 10.51 -1.92
N LYS A 47 -20.50 9.67 -0.87
CA LYS A 47 -21.58 9.68 0.12
C LYS A 47 -21.66 10.99 0.92
N PHE A 48 -20.55 11.69 1.08
CA PHE A 48 -20.44 12.88 1.92
C PHE A 48 -20.04 14.12 1.11
N LEU A 49 -20.62 14.31 -0.08
CA LEU A 49 -20.31 15.41 -0.99
C LEU A 49 -20.42 16.80 -0.35
N ASN A 50 -21.34 16.98 0.59
CA ASN A 50 -21.55 18.26 1.29
C ASN A 50 -20.72 18.39 2.56
N TYR A 51 -19.87 17.41 2.91
CA TYR A 51 -19.08 17.44 4.15
C TYR A 51 -17.58 17.57 3.85
N LEU A 52 -17.14 18.81 3.79
CA LEU A 52 -15.76 19.19 3.43
C LEU A 52 -14.65 18.40 4.16
N PRO A 53 -14.72 18.13 5.49
CA PRO A 53 -13.66 17.38 6.17
C PRO A 53 -13.46 15.95 5.67
N ILE A 54 -14.52 15.26 5.20
CA ILE A 54 -14.38 13.92 4.62
C ILE A 54 -13.78 14.01 3.22
N ARG A 55 -14.21 14.98 2.42
CA ARG A 55 -13.67 15.22 1.09
C ARG A 55 -12.19 15.60 1.16
N HIS A 56 -11.82 16.47 2.11
CA HIS A 56 -10.43 16.80 2.36
C HIS A 56 -9.61 15.56 2.71
N THR A 57 -10.10 14.69 3.61
CA THR A 57 -9.44 13.43 3.97
C THR A 57 -9.21 12.54 2.74
N ALA A 58 -10.20 12.41 1.86
CA ALA A 58 -10.08 11.59 0.65
C ALA A 58 -9.10 12.22 -0.37
N LEU A 59 -9.08 13.55 -0.51
CA LEU A 59 -8.10 14.27 -1.33
C LEU A 59 -6.67 14.00 -0.82
N VAL A 60 -6.44 14.14 0.49
CA VAL A 60 -5.13 13.88 1.11
C VAL A 60 -4.72 12.42 0.90
N ALA A 61 -5.64 11.46 1.04
CA ALA A 61 -5.37 10.05 0.79
C ALA A 61 -4.99 9.79 -0.69
N GLY A 62 -5.72 10.37 -1.63
CA GLY A 62 -5.44 10.25 -3.06
C GLY A 62 -4.09 10.86 -3.46
N LEU A 63 -3.78 12.07 -2.96
CA LEU A 63 -2.47 12.71 -3.19
C LEU A 63 -1.32 11.91 -2.57
N SER A 64 -1.53 11.37 -1.37
CA SER A 64 -0.53 10.52 -0.71
C SER A 64 -0.27 9.24 -1.48
N PHE A 65 -1.32 8.60 -1.99
CA PHE A 65 -1.25 7.43 -2.86
C PHE A 65 -0.42 7.72 -4.12
N ILE A 66 -0.73 8.80 -4.85
CA ILE A 66 -0.01 9.19 -6.06
C ILE A 66 1.46 9.50 -5.77
N LEU A 67 1.73 10.27 -4.70
CA LEU A 67 3.10 10.61 -4.30
C LEU A 67 3.90 9.36 -3.89
N ALA A 68 3.28 8.42 -3.17
CA ALA A 68 3.94 7.18 -2.78
C ALA A 68 4.33 6.33 -4.00
N LEU A 69 3.44 6.17 -4.98
CA LEU A 69 3.73 5.43 -6.21
C LEU A 69 4.79 6.13 -7.05
N ALA A 70 4.74 7.46 -7.17
CA ALA A 70 5.76 8.23 -7.89
C ALA A 70 7.15 8.07 -7.22
N ALA A 71 7.21 8.15 -5.88
CA ALA A 71 8.45 7.93 -5.14
C ALA A 71 8.96 6.48 -5.31
N ASN A 72 8.06 5.49 -5.24
CA ASN A 72 8.39 4.08 -5.47
C ASN A 72 8.99 3.86 -6.87
N MET A 73 8.36 4.43 -7.89
CA MET A 73 8.88 4.35 -9.27
C MET A 73 10.31 4.89 -9.36
N VAL A 74 10.59 6.05 -8.77
CA VAL A 74 11.95 6.64 -8.75
C VAL A 74 12.93 5.73 -8.01
N ILE A 75 12.55 5.19 -6.85
CA ILE A 75 13.41 4.28 -6.08
C ILE A 75 13.64 2.99 -6.87
N GLY A 76 12.62 2.42 -7.49
CA GLY A 76 12.72 1.22 -8.32
C GLY A 76 13.68 1.38 -9.49
N LEU A 77 13.74 2.58 -10.10
CA LEU A 77 14.71 2.90 -11.16
C LEU A 77 16.17 3.00 -10.66
N LEU A 78 16.37 3.18 -9.35
CA LEU A 78 17.69 3.26 -8.72
C LEU A 78 18.12 1.93 -8.09
N VAL A 79 17.15 1.13 -7.61
CA VAL A 79 17.38 -0.13 -6.89
C VAL A 79 16.89 -1.29 -7.73
N HIS A 80 17.74 -1.82 -8.58
CA HIS A 80 17.43 -2.92 -9.52
C HIS A 80 17.42 -4.28 -8.78
N ARG A 81 16.46 -4.48 -7.85
CA ARG A 81 16.34 -5.72 -7.10
C ARG A 81 15.48 -6.73 -7.85
N MET A 82 16.04 -7.89 -8.16
CA MET A 82 15.29 -9.01 -8.74
C MET A 82 14.26 -9.55 -7.75
N ARG A 83 13.08 -9.94 -8.23
CA ARG A 83 12.03 -10.54 -7.40
C ARG A 83 12.45 -11.93 -6.88
N PRO A 84 11.95 -12.37 -5.71
CA PRO A 84 12.37 -13.64 -5.12
C PRO A 84 11.97 -14.85 -5.99
N ASN A 85 10.84 -14.81 -6.68
CA ASN A 85 10.43 -15.86 -7.62
C ASN A 85 11.29 -15.88 -8.87
N ASP A 86 11.70 -14.73 -9.42
CA ASP A 86 12.58 -14.64 -10.59
C ASP A 86 14.00 -15.11 -10.26
N ALA A 87 14.41 -14.94 -9.00
CA ALA A 87 15.66 -15.49 -8.46
C ALA A 87 15.57 -17.00 -8.13
N GLY A 88 14.44 -17.66 -8.41
CA GLY A 88 14.23 -19.07 -8.13
C GLY A 88 14.16 -19.42 -6.63
N LEU A 89 13.89 -18.44 -5.76
CA LEU A 89 13.87 -18.62 -4.31
C LEU A 89 12.50 -18.99 -3.77
N THR A 90 11.42 -18.47 -4.39
CA THR A 90 10.04 -18.62 -3.90
C THR A 90 9.15 -19.24 -4.96
N HIS A 91 8.05 -19.86 -4.50
CA HIS A 91 6.97 -20.31 -5.35
C HIS A 91 5.95 -19.17 -5.51
N ALA A 92 5.78 -18.68 -6.75
CA ALA A 92 4.82 -17.62 -7.03
C ALA A 92 3.42 -18.21 -7.29
N LEU A 93 2.43 -17.81 -6.47
CA LEU A 93 1.02 -18.20 -6.67
C LEU A 93 0.27 -17.28 -7.65
N ILE A 94 0.86 -16.14 -8.01
CA ILE A 94 0.27 -15.14 -8.92
C ILE A 94 1.29 -14.68 -9.96
N ALA A 95 0.80 -14.22 -11.10
CA ALA A 95 1.63 -13.50 -12.07
C ALA A 95 1.99 -12.10 -11.53
N HIS A 96 3.13 -11.59 -11.94
CA HIS A 96 3.57 -10.23 -11.62
C HIS A 96 4.08 -9.50 -12.87
N SER A 97 4.15 -8.16 -12.79
CA SER A 97 4.76 -7.34 -13.84
C SER A 97 6.27 -7.57 -13.90
N PRO A 98 6.90 -7.44 -15.09
CA PRO A 98 8.35 -7.57 -15.26
C PRO A 98 9.08 -6.31 -14.77
N ASP A 99 8.92 -5.97 -13.51
CA ASP A 99 9.50 -4.81 -12.84
C ASP A 99 10.34 -5.23 -11.62
N TRP A 100 11.04 -4.26 -11.02
CA TRP A 100 11.90 -4.51 -9.87
C TRP A 100 11.11 -4.79 -8.60
N SER A 101 11.69 -5.60 -7.71
CA SER A 101 11.02 -6.04 -6.48
C SER A 101 10.88 -4.92 -5.44
N PHE A 102 11.86 -4.03 -5.32
CA PHE A 102 11.95 -3.04 -4.26
C PHE A 102 11.69 -1.62 -4.76
N PRO A 103 10.89 -0.84 -4.02
CA PRO A 103 9.99 -1.21 -2.93
C PRO A 103 8.65 -1.78 -3.46
N SER A 104 7.83 -2.42 -2.60
CA SER A 104 6.52 -2.93 -3.00
C SER A 104 5.49 -1.80 -3.20
N ASP A 105 4.95 -1.67 -4.42
CA ASP A 105 3.92 -0.67 -4.77
C ASP A 105 2.62 -0.87 -4.00
N HIS A 106 2.19 -2.13 -3.85
CA HIS A 106 0.99 -2.46 -3.09
C HIS A 106 1.12 -2.04 -1.62
N SER A 107 2.29 -2.24 -1.03
CA SER A 107 2.58 -1.80 0.33
C SER A 107 2.63 -0.27 0.42
N ALA A 108 3.34 0.40 -0.49
CA ALA A 108 3.43 1.86 -0.51
C ALA A 108 2.05 2.51 -0.64
N ALA A 109 1.23 2.05 -1.59
CA ALA A 109 -0.11 2.55 -1.84
C ALA A 109 -1.05 2.35 -0.64
N SER A 110 -1.11 1.14 -0.09
CA SER A 110 -2.01 0.83 1.03
C SER A 110 -1.63 1.56 2.31
N PHE A 111 -0.34 1.63 2.64
CA PHE A 111 0.13 2.40 3.80
C PHE A 111 -0.01 3.91 3.61
N ALA A 112 0.10 4.44 2.38
CA ALA A 112 -0.17 5.85 2.10
C ALA A 112 -1.63 6.20 2.40
N ILE A 113 -2.58 5.38 1.93
CA ILE A 113 -4.01 5.57 2.21
C ILE A 113 -4.30 5.50 3.71
N ALA A 114 -3.85 4.43 4.37
CA ALA A 114 -4.11 4.21 5.80
C ALA A 114 -3.52 5.31 6.68
N SER A 115 -2.27 5.71 6.40
CA SER A 115 -1.56 6.76 7.15
C SER A 115 -2.16 8.14 6.90
N ALA A 116 -2.63 8.45 5.68
CA ALA A 116 -3.32 9.69 5.40
C ALA A 116 -4.58 9.84 6.29
N LEU A 117 -5.39 8.79 6.41
CA LEU A 117 -6.56 8.81 7.29
C LEU A 117 -6.16 8.96 8.76
N TRP A 118 -5.04 8.36 9.17
CA TRP A 118 -4.51 8.53 10.53
C TRP A 118 -4.14 9.98 10.83
N PHE A 119 -3.41 10.63 9.94
CA PHE A 119 -3.00 12.04 10.09
C PHE A 119 -4.18 13.02 9.97
N GLN A 120 -5.26 12.62 9.27
CA GLN A 120 -6.51 13.38 9.20
C GLN A 120 -7.49 13.04 10.36
N HIS A 121 -6.99 12.47 11.46
CA HIS A 121 -7.74 12.16 12.69
C HIS A 121 -8.92 11.18 12.50
N ARG A 122 -8.96 10.40 11.42
CA ARG A 122 -9.97 9.35 11.17
C ARG A 122 -9.58 8.02 11.80
N LYS A 123 -9.23 8.03 13.10
CA LYS A 123 -8.53 6.95 13.80
C LYS A 123 -9.16 5.55 13.64
N LYS A 124 -10.49 5.42 13.84
CA LYS A 124 -11.16 4.10 13.73
C LYS A 124 -10.99 3.47 12.36
N LEU A 125 -11.21 4.26 11.30
CA LEU A 125 -11.06 3.78 9.93
C LEU A 125 -9.58 3.57 9.58
N ALA A 126 -8.71 4.46 10.03
CA ALA A 126 -7.27 4.33 9.82
C ALA A 126 -6.72 3.03 10.41
N VAL A 127 -7.11 2.65 11.62
CA VAL A 127 -6.70 1.37 12.23
C VAL A 127 -7.16 0.19 11.38
N ALA A 128 -8.41 0.18 10.92
CA ALA A 128 -8.90 -0.89 10.04
C ALA A 128 -8.09 -0.97 8.73
N LEU A 129 -7.77 0.19 8.13
CA LEU A 129 -6.96 0.23 6.90
C LEU A 129 -5.48 -0.11 7.15
N VAL A 130 -4.91 0.19 8.32
CA VAL A 130 -3.56 -0.28 8.68
C VAL A 130 -3.54 -1.80 8.78
N VAL A 131 -4.53 -2.41 9.43
CA VAL A 131 -4.65 -3.88 9.49
C VAL A 131 -4.77 -4.47 8.08
N ALA A 132 -5.59 -3.87 7.21
CA ALA A 132 -5.71 -4.29 5.82
C ALA A 132 -4.38 -4.12 5.05
N ALA A 133 -3.64 -3.01 5.25
CA ALA A 133 -2.34 -2.79 4.62
C ALA A 133 -1.27 -3.79 5.07
N VAL A 134 -1.28 -4.17 6.36
CA VAL A 134 -0.39 -5.22 6.89
C VAL A 134 -0.76 -6.58 6.27
N ALA A 135 -2.06 -6.92 6.22
CA ALA A 135 -2.51 -8.17 5.60
C ALA A 135 -2.14 -8.22 4.11
N LEU A 136 -2.34 -7.11 3.38
CA LEU A 136 -1.92 -6.98 1.98
C LEU A 136 -0.40 -7.15 1.83
N GLY A 137 0.41 -6.47 2.63
CA GLY A 137 1.87 -6.60 2.58
C GLY A 137 2.33 -8.04 2.87
N ALA A 138 1.78 -8.67 3.91
CA ALA A 138 2.08 -10.07 4.23
C ALA A 138 1.66 -11.02 3.10
N SER A 139 0.52 -10.78 2.45
CA SER A 139 0.06 -11.58 1.32
C SER A 139 1.03 -11.52 0.13
N ARG A 140 1.68 -10.36 -0.14
CA ARG A 140 2.68 -10.22 -1.23
C ARG A 140 3.92 -11.10 -1.00
N VAL A 141 4.31 -11.26 0.26
CA VAL A 141 5.40 -12.17 0.64
C VAL A 141 4.96 -13.62 0.55
N PHE A 142 3.77 -13.93 1.07
CA PHE A 142 3.21 -15.30 1.03
C PHE A 142 3.06 -15.81 -0.41
N VAL A 143 2.52 -15.00 -1.32
CA VAL A 143 2.37 -15.38 -2.74
C VAL A 143 3.71 -15.36 -3.51
N GLY A 144 4.83 -15.04 -2.86
CA GLY A 144 6.18 -15.24 -3.36
C GLY A 144 6.73 -14.18 -4.30
N VAL A 145 6.07 -13.01 -4.44
CA VAL A 145 6.47 -11.97 -5.41
C VAL A 145 7.31 -10.83 -4.82
N HIS A 146 7.42 -10.74 -3.49
CA HIS A 146 8.22 -9.72 -2.79
C HIS A 146 8.96 -10.32 -1.59
N TYR A 147 10.10 -9.71 -1.25
CA TYR A 147 10.77 -9.95 0.02
C TYR A 147 10.07 -9.17 1.15
N VAL A 148 10.30 -9.59 2.40
CA VAL A 148 9.80 -8.87 3.59
C VAL A 148 10.28 -7.41 3.58
N SER A 149 11.55 -7.17 3.26
CA SER A 149 12.11 -5.82 3.20
C SER A 149 11.50 -4.94 2.10
N ASP A 150 11.02 -5.51 0.98
CA ASP A 150 10.32 -4.74 -0.05
C ASP A 150 9.00 -4.17 0.48
N VAL A 151 8.28 -4.99 1.26
CA VAL A 151 7.01 -4.61 1.90
C VAL A 151 7.26 -3.53 2.95
N LEU A 152 8.28 -3.69 3.79
CA LEU A 152 8.67 -2.69 4.79
C LEU A 152 9.13 -1.39 4.14
N GLY A 153 9.93 -1.47 3.07
CA GLY A 153 10.35 -0.31 2.28
C GLY A 153 9.15 0.45 1.70
N GLY A 154 8.23 -0.26 1.08
CA GLY A 154 6.98 0.33 0.57
C GLY A 154 6.15 0.99 1.68
N ALA A 155 6.01 0.33 2.84
CA ALA A 155 5.30 0.89 3.99
C ALA A 155 5.91 2.22 4.47
N ILE A 156 7.25 2.30 4.52
CA ILE A 156 7.97 3.53 4.88
C ILE A 156 7.71 4.62 3.85
N VAL A 157 7.78 4.31 2.55
CA VAL A 157 7.49 5.28 1.48
C VAL A 157 6.05 5.78 1.59
N GLY A 158 5.07 4.89 1.76
CA GLY A 158 3.67 5.26 1.92
C GLY A 158 3.41 6.16 3.14
N LEU A 159 3.97 5.79 4.30
CA LEU A 159 3.89 6.59 5.54
C LEU A 159 4.50 7.99 5.36
N THR A 160 5.68 8.07 4.75
CA THR A 160 6.41 9.33 4.52
C THR A 160 5.65 10.24 3.55
N ALA A 161 5.13 9.69 2.45
CA ALA A 161 4.31 10.41 1.50
C ALA A 161 3.04 10.98 2.17
N ALA A 162 2.33 10.16 2.96
CA ALA A 162 1.14 10.60 3.69
C ALA A 162 1.44 11.69 4.72
N TYR A 163 2.57 11.59 5.42
CA TYR A 163 3.01 12.62 6.36
C TYR A 163 3.29 13.95 5.65
N GLY A 164 4.04 13.92 4.55
CA GLY A 164 4.39 15.11 3.76
C GLY A 164 3.14 15.80 3.21
N VAL A 165 2.23 15.03 2.57
CA VAL A 165 0.97 15.57 2.04
C VAL A 165 0.10 16.14 3.16
N SER A 166 -0.10 15.38 4.26
CA SER A 166 -0.94 15.85 5.38
C SER A 166 -0.42 17.13 6.03
N LYS A 167 0.88 17.34 6.04
CA LYS A 167 1.50 18.56 6.58
C LYS A 167 1.37 19.77 5.64
N SER A 168 1.44 19.53 4.32
CA SER A 168 1.36 20.57 3.28
C SER A 168 -0.08 20.96 2.96
N PHE A 169 -1.01 19.97 2.94
CA PHE A 169 -2.42 20.18 2.64
C PHE A 169 -3.27 20.15 3.92
N LYS A 170 -3.20 21.24 4.69
CA LYS A 170 -4.08 21.44 5.86
C LYS A 170 -5.48 21.84 5.41
N GLU A 171 -6.53 21.43 6.15
CA GLU A 171 -7.93 21.75 5.86
C GLU A 171 -8.20 23.25 5.73
N ASN A 172 -7.44 24.08 6.47
CA ASN A 172 -7.56 25.54 6.44
C ASN A 172 -6.76 26.23 5.31
N ASN A 173 -6.02 25.46 4.48
CA ASN A 173 -5.28 26.02 3.37
C ASN A 173 -6.22 26.40 2.21
N ASN A 174 -6.05 27.60 1.64
CA ASN A 174 -6.88 28.08 0.51
C ASN A 174 -6.81 27.16 -0.71
N LEU A 175 -5.63 26.59 -1.01
CA LEU A 175 -5.47 25.64 -2.10
C LEU A 175 -6.28 24.35 -1.86
N SER A 176 -6.19 23.80 -0.66
CA SER A 176 -6.98 22.61 -0.27
C SER A 176 -8.47 22.85 -0.40
N ARG A 177 -8.96 23.99 0.11
CA ARG A 177 -10.39 24.36 0.01
C ARG A 177 -10.84 24.55 -1.44
N ARG A 178 -10.01 25.13 -2.30
CA ARG A 178 -10.30 25.29 -3.73
C ARG A 178 -10.41 23.92 -4.42
N LEU A 179 -9.41 23.04 -4.23
CA LEU A 179 -9.41 21.69 -4.82
C LEU A 179 -10.61 20.85 -4.35
N VAL A 180 -10.94 20.90 -3.06
CA VAL A 180 -12.09 20.16 -2.53
C VAL A 180 -13.44 20.67 -3.08
N ARG A 181 -13.53 21.93 -3.50
CA ARG A 181 -14.76 22.51 -4.07
C ARG A 181 -14.90 22.32 -5.58
N LEU A 182 -13.79 22.05 -6.29
CA LEU A 182 -13.80 21.87 -7.75
C LEU A 182 -14.36 20.51 -8.18
N PHE A 183 -14.29 19.53 -7.34
CA PHE A 183 -14.76 18.16 -7.57
C PHE A 183 -15.88 17.78 -6.59
#